data_f60b3f111ed764cc345a78ca9abc74e3
#
_entry.id   f60b3f111ed764cc345a78ca9abc74e3
#
_cell.length_a   1.000
_cell.length_b   1.000
_cell.length_c   1.000
_cell.angle_alpha   90.00
_cell.angle_beta   90.00
_cell.angle_gamma   90.00
#
_symmetry.space_group_name_H-M   'P 1'
#
loop_
_entity.id
_entity.type
_entity.pdbx_description
1 polymer ?
#
loop_
_entity_poly.entity_id
_entity_poly.type
_entity_poly.pdbx_seq_one_letter_code
_entity_poly.pdbx_strand_id
1 'polypeptide(L)'
;MRMKNSIIKSENLAHEYSRRDESGDVTGIVRALDGMDVQIEEGSFVAVLGANGSGKSTFAKHLNGLLTPTEGTLYIDGMDTADSGNMLAVRQTAGMVFQNPDNQIIANIVEEDVGFGPENMGVPTDKILKRVEECLKETGMYSYRRHSPNHLSGGQKQRVAIAGVLAMRPKCIILDEATAMLDPVGRKNVLDTIIRLNKDEHITVILITHYMDEVTLADYVYVMKQGKVAYSGMPGEVFQNLDMLRECRLEAPQVIQIAQGLQKAGIPLTQGAFTIEGLAKELLELAKKR
;
A
#
# COMPACT_ATOMS: atom_id res chain seq x y z
N MET A 1 -18.23 10.29 -20.34
CA MET A 1 -17.20 10.02 -19.33
C MET A 1 -17.93 9.46 -18.11
N ARG A 2 -17.84 8.14 -17.82
CA ARG A 2 -18.42 7.60 -16.59
C ARG A 2 -17.63 8.21 -15.43
N MET A 3 -18.31 8.89 -14.50
CA MET A 3 -17.69 9.25 -13.22
C MET A 3 -17.25 7.93 -12.56
N LYS A 4 -15.96 7.71 -12.42
CA LYS A 4 -15.44 6.57 -11.68
C LYS A 4 -15.89 6.73 -10.23
N ASN A 5 -16.47 5.68 -9.65
CA ASN A 5 -16.85 5.70 -8.24
C ASN A 5 -15.59 5.78 -7.37
N SER A 6 -15.60 6.69 -6.41
CA SER A 6 -14.53 6.75 -5.40
C SER A 6 -14.76 5.62 -4.40
N ILE A 7 -13.78 4.73 -4.25
CA ILE A 7 -13.81 3.66 -3.23
C ILE A 7 -13.39 4.20 -1.86
N ILE A 8 -12.54 5.22 -1.83
CA ILE A 8 -12.09 5.89 -0.60
C ILE A 8 -12.28 7.38 -0.76
N LYS A 9 -12.92 8.01 0.23
CA LYS A 9 -13.07 9.44 0.31
C LYS A 9 -12.92 9.90 1.75
N SER A 10 -11.99 10.82 2.02
CA SER A 10 -11.88 11.50 3.30
C SER A 10 -12.07 13.00 3.16
N GLU A 11 -12.71 13.61 4.16
CA GLU A 11 -12.87 15.05 4.27
C GLU A 11 -12.42 15.50 5.65
N ASN A 12 -11.38 16.32 5.68
CA ASN A 12 -10.76 16.88 6.89
C ASN A 12 -10.41 15.79 7.93
N LEU A 13 -9.95 14.61 7.46
CA LEU A 13 -9.64 13.47 8.31
C LEU A 13 -8.51 13.80 9.28
N ALA A 14 -8.78 13.69 10.58
CA ALA A 14 -7.79 13.86 11.63
C ALA A 14 -7.82 12.71 12.64
N HIS A 15 -6.66 12.45 13.25
CA HIS A 15 -6.52 11.45 14.30
C HIS A 15 -5.52 11.87 15.35
N GLU A 16 -5.93 11.78 16.62
CA GLU A 16 -5.13 12.11 17.78
C GLU A 16 -4.90 10.87 18.66
N TYR A 17 -3.63 10.66 19.00
CA TYR A 17 -3.26 9.67 20.03
C TYR A 17 -3.06 10.38 21.38
N SER A 18 -3.74 9.92 22.40
CA SER A 18 -3.47 10.35 23.78
C SER A 18 -2.33 9.52 24.39
N ARG A 19 -1.30 10.20 24.87
CA ARG A 19 -0.29 9.58 25.73
C ARG A 19 -0.82 9.56 27.17
N ARG A 20 -0.72 8.41 27.82
CA ARG A 20 -1.09 8.26 29.23
C ARG A 20 0.13 7.84 30.02
N ASP A 21 0.22 8.30 31.29
CA ASP A 21 1.20 7.82 32.25
C ASP A 21 0.78 6.49 32.89
N GLU A 22 1.59 6.01 33.83
CA GLU A 22 1.32 4.76 34.58
C GLU A 22 0.05 4.85 35.43
N SER A 23 -0.39 6.07 35.80
CA SER A 23 -1.62 6.34 36.54
C SER A 23 -2.86 6.38 35.66
N GLY A 24 -2.68 6.37 34.32
CA GLY A 24 -3.74 6.46 33.32
C GLY A 24 -4.10 7.90 32.92
N ASP A 25 -3.44 8.91 33.49
CA ASP A 25 -3.68 10.32 33.18
C ASP A 25 -3.09 10.71 31.83
N VAL A 26 -3.81 11.57 31.08
CA VAL A 26 -3.37 12.05 29.78
C VAL A 26 -2.23 13.06 29.95
N THR A 27 -1.01 12.68 29.55
CA THR A 27 0.20 13.49 29.64
C THR A 27 0.50 14.26 28.36
N GLY A 28 -0.18 13.96 27.25
CA GLY A 28 -0.01 14.65 25.97
C GLY A 28 -0.90 14.10 24.88
N ILE A 29 -1.10 14.92 23.84
CA ILE A 29 -1.82 14.56 22.62
C ILE A 29 -0.85 14.65 21.45
N VAL A 30 -0.88 13.65 20.57
CA VAL A 30 -0.11 13.62 19.34
C VAL A 30 -1.07 13.54 18.16
N ARG A 31 -1.18 14.61 17.39
CA ARG A 31 -2.01 14.65 16.18
C ARG A 31 -1.24 13.97 15.04
N ALA A 32 -1.64 12.75 14.74
CA ALA A 32 -0.98 11.88 13.75
C ALA A 32 -1.50 12.10 12.33
N LEU A 33 -2.78 12.45 12.19
CA LEU A 33 -3.40 12.96 10.96
C LEU A 33 -4.02 14.32 11.25
N ASP A 34 -3.89 15.27 10.34
CA ASP A 34 -4.28 16.67 10.55
C ASP A 34 -4.95 17.27 9.32
N GLY A 35 -6.22 16.92 9.13
CA GLY A 35 -7.05 17.48 8.06
C GLY A 35 -6.69 16.93 6.68
N MET A 36 -6.70 15.60 6.51
CA MET A 36 -6.40 14.96 5.23
C MET A 36 -7.63 14.84 4.36
N ASP A 37 -7.55 15.39 3.14
CA ASP A 37 -8.50 15.21 2.06
C ASP A 37 -7.89 14.27 1.02
N VAL A 38 -8.47 13.06 0.89
CA VAL A 38 -8.00 12.03 -0.03
C VAL A 38 -9.18 11.46 -0.78
N GLN A 39 -9.02 11.26 -2.07
CA GLN A 39 -9.99 10.59 -2.93
C GLN A 39 -9.28 9.55 -3.80
N ILE A 40 -9.68 8.28 -3.68
CA ILE A 40 -9.11 7.17 -4.43
C ILE A 40 -10.22 6.53 -5.26
N GLU A 41 -9.99 6.42 -6.56
CA GLU A 41 -10.92 5.80 -7.50
C GLU A 41 -10.87 4.28 -7.41
N GLU A 42 -12.00 3.63 -7.62
CA GLU A 42 -12.08 2.16 -7.70
C GLU A 42 -11.20 1.63 -8.84
N GLY A 43 -10.44 0.56 -8.57
CA GLY A 43 -9.55 -0.07 -9.52
C GLY A 43 -8.23 0.68 -9.79
N SER A 44 -7.96 1.80 -9.09
CA SER A 44 -6.67 2.49 -9.21
C SER A 44 -5.57 1.83 -8.37
N PHE A 45 -4.32 2.03 -8.80
CA PHE A 45 -3.13 1.70 -8.03
C PHE A 45 -2.53 3.00 -7.47
N VAL A 46 -2.64 3.20 -6.17
CA VAL A 46 -2.20 4.42 -5.49
C VAL A 46 -1.03 4.13 -4.57
N ALA A 47 0.02 4.95 -4.65
CA ALA A 47 1.14 4.92 -3.71
C ALA A 47 1.00 6.03 -2.66
N VAL A 48 1.38 5.71 -1.40
CA VAL A 48 1.45 6.68 -0.31
C VAL A 48 2.88 6.75 0.20
N LEU A 49 3.50 7.89 0.03
CA LEU A 49 4.87 8.19 0.42
C LEU A 49 4.92 9.11 1.64
N GLY A 50 6.06 9.13 2.32
CA GLY A 50 6.35 10.06 3.42
C GLY A 50 7.43 9.52 4.33
N ALA A 51 8.11 10.40 5.04
CA ALA A 51 9.11 10.03 6.05
C ALA A 51 8.48 9.24 7.22
N ASN A 52 9.32 8.60 8.03
CA ASN A 52 8.86 7.96 9.26
C ASN A 52 8.18 9.00 10.18
N GLY A 53 7.04 8.63 10.75
CA GLY A 53 6.24 9.53 11.57
C GLY A 53 5.37 10.53 10.78
N SER A 54 5.28 10.44 9.45
CA SER A 54 4.40 11.32 8.65
C SER A 54 2.92 10.99 8.74
N GLY A 55 2.52 9.86 9.38
CA GLY A 55 1.14 9.46 9.55
C GLY A 55 0.66 8.32 8.64
N LYS A 56 1.49 7.77 7.76
CA LYS A 56 1.11 6.74 6.77
C LYS A 56 0.42 5.52 7.36
N SER A 57 1.03 4.87 8.37
CA SER A 57 0.45 3.68 9.00
C SER A 57 -0.81 4.02 9.82
N THR A 58 -0.92 5.25 10.34
CA THR A 58 -2.16 5.73 10.95
C THR A 58 -3.25 5.85 9.90
N PHE A 59 -2.95 6.43 8.74
CA PHE A 59 -3.88 6.49 7.61
C PHE A 59 -4.27 5.08 7.14
N ALA A 60 -3.32 4.17 6.93
CA ALA A 60 -3.62 2.78 6.56
C ALA A 60 -4.62 2.10 7.51
N LYS A 61 -4.43 2.27 8.83
CA LYS A 61 -5.32 1.71 9.85
C LYS A 61 -6.73 2.30 9.80
N HIS A 62 -6.90 3.55 9.39
CA HIS A 62 -8.22 4.15 9.15
C HIS A 62 -8.90 3.52 7.96
N LEU A 63 -8.15 3.27 6.86
CA LEU A 63 -8.69 2.67 5.64
C LEU A 63 -9.26 1.25 5.85
N ASN A 64 -8.74 0.51 6.84
CA ASN A 64 -9.26 -0.81 7.20
C ASN A 64 -10.21 -0.77 8.42
N GLY A 65 -10.55 0.41 8.95
CA GLY A 65 -11.40 0.53 10.13
C GLY A 65 -10.79 -0.04 11.42
N LEU A 66 -9.44 -0.09 11.54
CA LEU A 66 -8.74 -0.39 12.78
C LEU A 66 -8.68 0.83 13.70
N LEU A 67 -8.77 2.02 13.13
CA LEU A 67 -8.89 3.30 13.81
C LEU A 67 -10.10 4.03 13.27
N THR A 68 -10.77 4.78 14.12
CA THR A 68 -11.84 5.71 13.75
C THR A 68 -11.31 7.14 13.75
N PRO A 69 -11.79 8.02 12.87
CA PRO A 69 -11.45 9.45 12.90
C PRO A 69 -11.75 10.08 14.26
N THR A 70 -10.86 10.96 14.74
CA THR A 70 -11.17 11.83 15.89
C THR A 70 -11.90 13.09 15.43
N GLU A 71 -11.63 13.54 14.18
CA GLU A 71 -12.31 14.64 13.51
C GLU A 71 -12.39 14.33 12.01
N GLY A 72 -13.34 14.97 11.31
CA GLY A 72 -13.59 14.77 9.90
C GLY A 72 -14.31 13.46 9.60
N THR A 73 -14.31 13.05 8.34
CA THR A 73 -15.02 11.85 7.88
C THR A 73 -14.14 11.00 6.97
N LEU A 74 -14.40 9.70 6.98
CA LEU A 74 -13.80 8.75 6.05
C LEU A 74 -14.85 7.75 5.59
N TYR A 75 -15.00 7.64 4.28
CA TYR A 75 -15.90 6.68 3.62
C TYR A 75 -15.09 5.64 2.85
N ILE A 76 -15.45 4.37 3.03
CA ILE A 76 -14.93 3.23 2.28
C ILE A 76 -16.09 2.60 1.53
N ASP A 77 -16.05 2.63 0.19
CA ASP A 77 -17.15 2.16 -0.68
C ASP A 77 -18.52 2.73 -0.26
N GLY A 78 -18.53 4.03 0.08
CA GLY A 78 -19.72 4.76 0.55
C GLY A 78 -20.11 4.51 2.01
N MET A 79 -19.43 3.63 2.74
CA MET A 79 -19.69 3.31 4.15
C MET A 79 -18.90 4.27 5.06
N ASP A 80 -19.59 4.95 5.97
CA ASP A 80 -18.93 5.76 7.01
C ASP A 80 -18.19 4.87 8.00
N THR A 81 -16.88 5.11 8.18
CA THR A 81 -16.03 4.35 9.11
C THR A 81 -16.23 4.73 10.57
N ALA A 82 -16.93 5.82 10.86
CA ALA A 82 -17.33 6.19 12.21
C ALA A 82 -18.54 5.39 12.71
N ASP A 83 -19.33 4.82 11.81
CA ASP A 83 -20.45 3.94 12.15
C ASP A 83 -19.97 2.52 12.45
N SER A 84 -20.05 2.10 13.69
CA SER A 84 -19.66 0.75 14.14
C SER A 84 -20.43 -0.38 13.43
N GLY A 85 -21.63 -0.13 12.93
CA GLY A 85 -22.42 -1.07 12.13
C GLY A 85 -21.78 -1.41 10.78
N ASN A 86 -20.97 -0.51 10.22
CA ASN A 86 -20.28 -0.70 8.96
C ASN A 86 -18.94 -1.43 9.09
N MET A 87 -18.42 -1.59 10.31
CA MET A 87 -17.02 -1.99 10.54
C MET A 87 -16.66 -3.33 9.89
N LEU A 88 -17.54 -4.33 9.95
CA LEU A 88 -17.30 -5.63 9.32
C LEU A 88 -17.24 -5.48 7.78
N ALA A 89 -18.19 -4.76 7.20
CA ALA A 89 -18.25 -4.55 5.76
C ALA A 89 -17.05 -3.73 5.25
N VAL A 90 -16.60 -2.73 6.01
CA VAL A 90 -15.37 -1.98 5.72
C VAL A 90 -14.15 -2.90 5.67
N ARG A 91 -13.98 -3.79 6.66
CA ARG A 91 -12.85 -4.75 6.71
C ARG A 91 -12.91 -5.81 5.61
N GLN A 92 -14.11 -6.20 5.20
CA GLN A 92 -14.30 -7.10 4.04
C GLN A 92 -14.00 -6.40 2.71
N THR A 93 -14.28 -5.11 2.61
CA THR A 93 -14.04 -4.30 1.42
C THR A 93 -12.57 -3.92 1.27
N ALA A 94 -11.92 -3.52 2.35
CA ALA A 94 -10.55 -3.03 2.37
C ALA A 94 -9.66 -3.94 3.23
N GLY A 95 -9.05 -4.94 2.61
CA GLY A 95 -8.11 -5.85 3.27
C GLY A 95 -6.75 -5.19 3.50
N MET A 96 -6.14 -5.42 4.67
CA MET A 96 -4.85 -4.81 5.03
C MET A 96 -3.79 -5.87 5.28
N VAL A 97 -2.61 -5.65 4.73
CA VAL A 97 -1.39 -6.42 5.01
C VAL A 97 -0.46 -5.53 5.83
N PHE A 98 -0.09 -6.00 7.01
CA PHE A 98 0.78 -5.28 7.95
C PHE A 98 2.26 -5.39 7.58
N GLN A 99 3.06 -4.43 8.03
CA GLN A 99 4.51 -4.43 7.90
C GLN A 99 5.15 -5.67 8.52
N ASN A 100 4.70 -6.06 9.73
CA ASN A 100 5.18 -7.26 10.41
C ASN A 100 4.13 -8.37 10.31
N PRO A 101 4.42 -9.48 9.60
CA PRO A 101 3.50 -10.60 9.44
C PRO A 101 3.18 -11.33 10.76
N ASP A 102 4.05 -11.27 11.76
CA ASP A 102 3.78 -11.88 13.08
C ASP A 102 2.59 -11.22 13.82
N ASN A 103 2.23 -10.00 13.43
CA ASN A 103 1.04 -9.31 13.94
C ASN A 103 -0.25 -9.74 13.24
N GLN A 104 -0.15 -10.52 12.17
CA GLN A 104 -1.27 -10.90 11.31
C GLN A 104 -1.55 -12.39 11.33
N ILE A 105 -0.52 -13.22 11.32
CA ILE A 105 -0.61 -14.69 11.30
C ILE A 105 -1.00 -15.19 12.69
N ILE A 106 -2.09 -15.97 12.76
CA ILE A 106 -2.68 -16.43 14.03
C ILE A 106 -2.80 -17.96 14.11
N ALA A 107 -2.92 -18.68 12.98
CA ALA A 107 -3.07 -20.11 12.96
C ALA A 107 -1.73 -20.85 13.06
N ASN A 108 -1.78 -22.11 13.46
CA ASN A 108 -0.60 -22.98 13.56
C ASN A 108 -0.24 -23.67 12.23
N ILE A 109 -1.12 -23.61 11.23
CA ILE A 109 -0.95 -24.21 9.90
C ILE A 109 -1.26 -23.14 8.86
N VAL A 110 -0.40 -23.04 7.83
CA VAL A 110 -0.48 -22.02 6.79
C VAL A 110 -1.83 -22.01 6.07
N GLU A 111 -2.36 -23.18 5.65
CA GLU A 111 -3.64 -23.23 4.95
C GLU A 111 -4.82 -22.83 5.82
N GLU A 112 -4.76 -23.08 7.13
CA GLU A 112 -5.77 -22.64 8.10
C GLU A 112 -5.72 -21.12 8.28
N ASP A 113 -4.53 -20.54 8.35
CA ASP A 113 -4.36 -19.09 8.48
C ASP A 113 -4.93 -18.34 7.26
N VAL A 114 -4.62 -18.82 6.06
CA VAL A 114 -5.17 -18.24 4.81
C VAL A 114 -6.69 -18.43 4.71
N GLY A 115 -7.22 -19.53 5.25
CA GLY A 115 -8.66 -19.82 5.29
C GLY A 115 -9.44 -19.02 6.33
N PHE A 116 -8.77 -18.49 7.36
CA PHE A 116 -9.40 -17.85 8.52
C PHE A 116 -10.30 -16.67 8.15
N GLY A 117 -9.80 -15.77 7.26
CA GLY A 117 -10.58 -14.62 6.81
C GLY A 117 -11.89 -15.02 6.11
N PRO A 118 -11.84 -15.83 5.04
CA PRO A 118 -13.03 -16.35 4.37
C PRO A 118 -13.99 -17.13 5.30
N GLU A 119 -13.48 -17.87 6.27
CA GLU A 119 -14.29 -18.60 7.25
C GLU A 119 -15.12 -17.64 8.11
N ASN A 120 -14.49 -16.58 8.64
CA ASN A 120 -15.16 -15.53 9.41
C ASN A 120 -16.19 -14.74 8.58
N MET A 121 -16.04 -14.73 7.26
CA MET A 121 -17.01 -14.16 6.32
C MET A 121 -18.17 -15.10 5.98
N GLY A 122 -18.20 -16.32 6.54
CA GLY A 122 -19.24 -17.32 6.27
C GLY A 122 -19.18 -17.93 4.86
N VAL A 123 -18.01 -17.91 4.22
CA VAL A 123 -17.81 -18.54 2.90
C VAL A 123 -17.93 -20.07 3.04
N PRO A 124 -18.67 -20.77 2.15
CA PRO A 124 -18.76 -22.24 2.17
C PRO A 124 -17.39 -22.92 2.08
N THR A 125 -17.20 -24.01 2.84
CA THR A 125 -15.91 -24.70 2.99
C THR A 125 -15.27 -25.13 1.67
N ASP A 126 -16.07 -25.63 0.71
CA ASP A 126 -15.58 -25.99 -0.63
C ASP A 126 -14.98 -24.80 -1.39
N LYS A 127 -15.58 -23.63 -1.23
CA LYS A 127 -15.07 -22.39 -1.81
C LYS A 127 -13.83 -21.86 -1.06
N ILE A 128 -13.79 -22.03 0.29
CA ILE A 128 -12.62 -21.67 1.08
C ILE A 128 -11.41 -22.47 0.60
N LEU A 129 -11.50 -23.79 0.52
CA LEU A 129 -10.40 -24.65 0.09
C LEU A 129 -9.85 -24.24 -1.29
N LYS A 130 -10.74 -23.92 -2.22
CA LYS A 130 -10.36 -23.45 -3.56
C LYS A 130 -9.62 -22.11 -3.50
N ARG A 131 -10.15 -21.12 -2.77
CA ARG A 131 -9.51 -19.80 -2.61
C ARG A 131 -8.13 -19.91 -1.95
N VAL A 132 -8.02 -20.72 -0.89
CA VAL A 132 -6.74 -20.97 -0.20
C VAL A 132 -5.70 -21.54 -1.15
N GLU A 133 -6.09 -22.55 -1.94
CA GLU A 133 -5.18 -23.16 -2.92
C GLU A 133 -4.74 -22.16 -3.99
N GLU A 134 -5.66 -21.38 -4.55
CA GLU A 134 -5.40 -20.35 -5.55
C GLU A 134 -4.42 -19.31 -5.00
N CYS A 135 -4.74 -18.70 -3.85
CA CYS A 135 -3.92 -17.62 -3.25
C CYS A 135 -2.53 -18.10 -2.80
N LEU A 136 -2.42 -19.32 -2.27
CA LEU A 136 -1.12 -19.90 -1.93
C LEU A 136 -0.27 -20.21 -3.15
N LYS A 137 -0.87 -20.59 -4.30
CA LYS A 137 -0.14 -20.74 -5.56
C LYS A 137 0.34 -19.38 -6.09
N GLU A 138 -0.51 -18.37 -6.06
CA GLU A 138 -0.20 -17.01 -6.50
C GLU A 138 0.95 -16.37 -5.72
N THR A 139 0.99 -16.60 -4.42
CA THR A 139 2.06 -16.08 -3.56
C THR A 139 3.27 -17.01 -3.47
N GLY A 140 3.27 -18.15 -4.19
CA GLY A 140 4.36 -19.13 -4.18
C GLY A 140 4.52 -19.88 -2.85
N MET A 141 3.44 -19.98 -2.07
CA MET A 141 3.46 -20.61 -0.75
C MET A 141 2.75 -21.97 -0.69
N TYR A 142 2.24 -22.49 -1.80
CA TYR A 142 1.45 -23.72 -1.81
C TYR A 142 2.18 -24.96 -1.28
N SER A 143 3.48 -25.09 -1.54
CA SER A 143 4.31 -26.19 -1.01
C SER A 143 4.41 -26.17 0.52
N TYR A 144 4.20 -25.01 1.14
CA TYR A 144 4.26 -24.81 2.59
C TYR A 144 2.89 -24.87 3.27
N ARG A 145 1.80 -25.18 2.56
CA ARG A 145 0.43 -25.07 3.07
C ARG A 145 0.17 -25.84 4.38
N ARG A 146 0.88 -26.97 4.58
CA ARG A 146 0.78 -27.81 5.80
C ARG A 146 1.86 -27.54 6.84
N HIS A 147 2.72 -26.56 6.61
CA HIS A 147 3.76 -26.19 7.56
C HIS A 147 3.23 -25.27 8.63
N SER A 148 3.91 -25.27 9.78
CA SER A 148 3.68 -24.23 10.79
C SER A 148 4.32 -22.92 10.33
N PRO A 149 3.61 -21.77 10.44
CA PRO A 149 4.19 -20.45 10.16
C PRO A 149 5.45 -20.14 10.98
N ASN A 150 5.60 -20.75 12.16
CA ASN A 150 6.78 -20.56 13.01
C ASN A 150 8.09 -21.09 12.37
N HIS A 151 7.99 -21.98 11.39
CA HIS A 151 9.15 -22.51 10.67
C HIS A 151 9.43 -21.76 9.37
N LEU A 152 8.70 -20.70 9.08
CA LEU A 152 8.86 -19.88 7.88
C LEU A 152 9.80 -18.69 8.13
N SER A 153 10.55 -18.29 7.10
CA SER A 153 11.27 -17.02 7.11
C SER A 153 10.31 -15.83 7.14
N GLY A 154 10.77 -14.65 7.56
CA GLY A 154 9.94 -13.44 7.58
C GLY A 154 9.31 -13.14 6.21
N GLY A 155 10.06 -13.29 5.12
CA GLY A 155 9.53 -13.12 3.77
C GLY A 155 8.50 -14.18 3.36
N GLN A 156 8.64 -15.42 3.82
CA GLN A 156 7.62 -16.46 3.61
C GLN A 156 6.35 -16.17 4.40
N LYS A 157 6.48 -15.76 5.67
CA LYS A 157 5.34 -15.32 6.50
C LYS A 157 4.58 -14.16 5.84
N GLN A 158 5.32 -13.19 5.29
CA GLN A 158 4.69 -12.05 4.62
C GLN A 158 3.87 -12.50 3.40
N ARG A 159 4.38 -13.44 2.59
CA ARG A 159 3.62 -14.00 1.46
C ARG A 159 2.38 -14.78 1.92
N VAL A 160 2.44 -15.47 3.06
CA VAL A 160 1.25 -16.11 3.68
C VAL A 160 0.22 -15.05 4.11
N ALA A 161 0.67 -13.98 4.79
CA ALA A 161 -0.20 -12.88 5.20
C ALA A 161 -0.91 -12.22 4.00
N ILE A 162 -0.18 -12.01 2.89
CA ILE A 162 -0.77 -11.51 1.63
C ILE A 162 -1.79 -12.51 1.08
N ALA A 163 -1.47 -13.84 1.07
CA ALA A 163 -2.43 -14.86 0.61
C ALA A 163 -3.72 -14.85 1.42
N GLY A 164 -3.63 -14.66 2.76
CA GLY A 164 -4.79 -14.56 3.64
C GLY A 164 -5.70 -13.38 3.30
N VAL A 165 -5.13 -12.22 2.99
CA VAL A 165 -5.91 -11.05 2.54
C VAL A 165 -6.54 -11.29 1.18
N LEU A 166 -5.79 -11.86 0.22
CA LEU A 166 -6.31 -12.17 -1.11
C LEU A 166 -7.47 -13.18 -1.08
N ALA A 167 -7.42 -14.16 -0.17
CA ALA A 167 -8.46 -15.17 -0.03
C ALA A 167 -9.83 -14.59 0.38
N MET A 168 -9.85 -13.43 1.03
CA MET A 168 -11.08 -12.69 1.34
C MET A 168 -11.72 -12.06 0.09
N ARG A 169 -10.96 -11.88 -1.01
CA ARG A 169 -11.38 -11.20 -2.25
C ARG A 169 -11.89 -9.78 -2.00
N PRO A 170 -11.08 -8.92 -1.37
CA PRO A 170 -11.47 -7.55 -1.08
C PRO A 170 -11.53 -6.70 -2.35
N LYS A 171 -12.29 -5.60 -2.34
CA LYS A 171 -12.30 -4.61 -3.42
C LYS A 171 -11.04 -3.72 -3.40
N CYS A 172 -10.44 -3.56 -2.23
CA CYS A 172 -9.25 -2.75 -2.00
C CYS A 172 -8.24 -3.50 -1.14
N ILE A 173 -6.96 -3.48 -1.52
CA ILE A 173 -5.85 -4.03 -0.75
C ILE A 173 -4.94 -2.90 -0.31
N ILE A 174 -4.68 -2.84 1.00
CA ILE A 174 -3.78 -1.88 1.63
C ILE A 174 -2.51 -2.62 2.04
N LEU A 175 -1.37 -2.22 1.51
CA LEU A 175 -0.06 -2.79 1.79
C LEU A 175 0.75 -1.79 2.63
N ASP A 176 0.77 -1.94 3.96
CA ASP A 176 1.54 -1.04 4.84
C ASP A 176 2.97 -1.55 4.99
N GLU A 177 3.87 -1.05 4.14
CA GLU A 177 5.27 -1.46 4.03
C GLU A 177 5.45 -2.99 3.91
N ALA A 178 4.48 -3.68 3.31
CA ALA A 178 4.39 -5.13 3.28
C ALA A 178 5.50 -5.81 2.45
N THR A 179 6.26 -5.05 1.66
CA THR A 179 7.38 -5.54 0.85
C THR A 179 8.74 -5.39 1.55
N ALA A 180 8.80 -4.67 2.68
CA ALA A 180 10.05 -4.31 3.34
C ALA A 180 10.86 -5.52 3.86
N MET A 181 10.17 -6.60 4.27
CA MET A 181 10.81 -7.82 4.80
C MET A 181 11.12 -8.86 3.72
N LEU A 182 10.83 -8.58 2.45
CA LEU A 182 11.05 -9.50 1.33
C LEU A 182 12.45 -9.32 0.73
N ASP A 183 13.05 -10.43 0.33
CA ASP A 183 14.19 -10.42 -0.57
C ASP A 183 13.81 -9.87 -1.96
N PRO A 184 14.75 -9.42 -2.80
CA PRO A 184 14.44 -8.80 -4.08
C PRO A 184 13.56 -9.65 -4.99
N VAL A 185 13.76 -10.97 -5.01
CA VAL A 185 12.96 -11.90 -5.83
C VAL A 185 11.55 -12.03 -5.27
N GLY A 186 11.42 -12.23 -3.96
CA GLY A 186 10.13 -12.30 -3.27
C GLY A 186 9.33 -11.01 -3.42
N ARG A 187 9.99 -9.84 -3.31
CA ARG A 187 9.38 -8.53 -3.53
C ARG A 187 8.82 -8.41 -4.94
N LYS A 188 9.63 -8.73 -5.95
CA LYS A 188 9.19 -8.69 -7.34
C LYS A 188 7.97 -9.58 -7.57
N ASN A 189 8.00 -10.83 -7.10
CA ASN A 189 6.90 -11.77 -7.29
C ASN A 189 5.59 -11.27 -6.65
N VAL A 190 5.67 -10.67 -5.46
CA VAL A 190 4.52 -10.09 -4.78
C VAL A 190 3.97 -8.90 -5.56
N LEU A 191 4.84 -7.97 -5.98
CA LEU A 191 4.44 -6.80 -6.76
C LEU A 191 3.81 -7.21 -8.10
N ASP A 192 4.40 -8.17 -8.80
CA ASP A 192 3.85 -8.69 -10.06
C ASP A 192 2.44 -9.29 -9.84
N THR A 193 2.23 -9.99 -8.72
CA THR A 193 0.91 -10.53 -8.34
C THR A 193 -0.08 -9.39 -8.08
N ILE A 194 0.29 -8.38 -7.30
CA ILE A 194 -0.57 -7.24 -6.96
C ILE A 194 -0.91 -6.42 -8.22
N ILE A 195 0.06 -6.18 -9.11
CA ILE A 195 -0.16 -5.50 -10.39
C ILE A 195 -1.15 -6.28 -11.25
N ARG A 196 -1.01 -7.60 -11.33
CA ARG A 196 -1.93 -8.45 -12.08
C ARG A 196 -3.36 -8.37 -11.53
N LEU A 197 -3.52 -8.48 -10.21
CA LEU A 197 -4.83 -8.35 -9.56
C LEU A 197 -5.47 -6.98 -9.80
N ASN A 198 -4.66 -5.91 -9.77
CA ASN A 198 -5.16 -4.57 -10.09
C ASN A 198 -5.63 -4.47 -11.54
N LYS A 199 -4.82 -4.96 -12.51
CA LYS A 199 -5.11 -4.81 -13.95
C LYS A 199 -6.19 -5.76 -14.43
N ASP A 200 -6.18 -7.02 -13.99
CA ASP A 200 -7.04 -8.07 -14.52
C ASP A 200 -8.35 -8.18 -13.73
N GLU A 201 -8.31 -7.96 -12.42
CA GLU A 201 -9.47 -8.09 -11.53
C GLU A 201 -10.02 -6.74 -11.04
N HIS A 202 -9.39 -5.62 -11.46
CA HIS A 202 -9.77 -4.26 -11.06
C HIS A 202 -9.79 -4.02 -9.55
N ILE A 203 -8.98 -4.76 -8.78
CA ILE A 203 -8.81 -4.53 -7.35
C ILE A 203 -8.08 -3.20 -7.14
N THR A 204 -8.61 -2.34 -6.28
CA THR A 204 -7.90 -1.11 -5.87
C THR A 204 -6.69 -1.47 -5.02
N VAL A 205 -5.55 -0.84 -5.27
CA VAL A 205 -4.32 -1.07 -4.51
C VAL A 205 -3.87 0.22 -3.86
N ILE A 206 -3.59 0.17 -2.56
CA ILE A 206 -2.94 1.25 -1.81
C ILE A 206 -1.62 0.71 -1.29
N LEU A 207 -0.53 1.17 -1.87
CA LEU A 207 0.82 0.77 -1.53
C LEU A 207 1.51 1.85 -0.69
N ILE A 208 1.69 1.60 0.59
CA ILE A 208 2.51 2.44 1.46
C ILE A 208 3.92 1.87 1.41
N THR A 209 4.86 2.67 0.95
CA THR A 209 6.25 2.23 0.76
C THR A 209 7.23 3.38 0.91
N HIS A 210 8.47 3.04 1.18
CA HIS A 210 9.63 3.94 1.08
C HIS A 210 10.55 3.58 -0.11
N TYR A 211 10.20 2.54 -0.87
CA TYR A 211 10.92 2.14 -2.08
C TYR A 211 10.41 2.91 -3.29
N MET A 212 11.22 3.83 -3.79
CA MET A 212 10.81 4.70 -4.90
C MET A 212 10.55 3.95 -6.20
N ASP A 213 11.21 2.81 -6.43
CA ASP A 213 10.98 1.98 -7.61
C ASP A 213 9.56 1.39 -7.62
N GLU A 214 9.00 1.07 -6.44
CA GLU A 214 7.63 0.58 -6.31
C GLU A 214 6.60 1.66 -6.65
N VAL A 215 6.91 2.92 -6.35
CA VAL A 215 6.02 4.05 -6.62
C VAL A 215 5.84 4.31 -8.11
N THR A 216 6.84 3.96 -8.93
CA THR A 216 6.73 4.09 -10.39
C THR A 216 5.63 3.22 -11.00
N LEU A 217 5.15 2.21 -10.26
CA LEU A 217 4.08 1.31 -10.67
C LEU A 217 2.67 1.89 -10.46
N ALA A 218 2.56 2.95 -9.66
CA ALA A 218 1.28 3.54 -9.28
C ALA A 218 0.72 4.46 -10.38
N ASP A 219 -0.61 4.56 -10.42
CA ASP A 219 -1.32 5.55 -11.26
C ASP A 219 -1.27 6.94 -10.63
N TYR A 220 -1.28 7.00 -9.28
CA TYR A 220 -1.32 8.24 -8.51
C TYR A 220 -0.54 8.10 -7.20
N VAL A 221 -0.01 9.21 -6.71
CA VAL A 221 0.84 9.26 -5.50
C VAL A 221 0.34 10.33 -4.55
N TYR A 222 0.22 9.99 -3.28
CA TYR A 222 0.07 10.94 -2.18
C TYR A 222 1.37 11.01 -1.38
N VAL A 223 1.91 12.22 -1.19
CA VAL A 223 3.09 12.47 -0.37
C VAL A 223 2.65 13.07 0.96
N MET A 224 2.91 12.36 2.05
CA MET A 224 2.51 12.75 3.40
C MET A 224 3.66 13.39 4.17
N LYS A 225 3.36 14.50 4.87
CA LYS A 225 4.27 15.20 5.77
C LYS A 225 3.48 15.67 7.00
N GLN A 226 3.90 15.27 8.19
CA GLN A 226 3.31 15.72 9.47
C GLN A 226 1.78 15.59 9.52
N GLY A 227 1.27 14.41 9.13
CA GLY A 227 -0.17 14.12 9.17
C GLY A 227 -1.00 14.73 8.07
N LYS A 228 -0.40 15.42 7.10
CA LYS A 228 -1.08 16.08 5.96
C LYS A 228 -0.65 15.50 4.62
N VAL A 229 -1.47 15.69 3.60
CA VAL A 229 -1.07 15.53 2.21
C VAL A 229 -0.28 16.78 1.82
N ALA A 230 1.03 16.66 1.68
CA ALA A 230 1.91 17.77 1.28
C ALA A 230 1.89 17.98 -0.24
N TYR A 231 1.73 16.89 -1.00
CA TYR A 231 1.65 16.91 -2.45
C TYR A 231 0.94 15.66 -2.96
N SER A 232 0.33 15.76 -4.12
CA SER A 232 -0.24 14.59 -4.82
C SER A 232 -0.20 14.80 -6.33
N GLY A 233 -0.08 13.71 -7.09
CA GLY A 233 0.01 13.75 -8.54
C GLY A 233 0.42 12.41 -9.14
N MET A 234 0.62 12.36 -10.45
CA MET A 234 1.19 11.19 -11.09
C MET A 234 2.66 10.99 -10.67
N PRO A 235 3.19 9.75 -10.65
CA PRO A 235 4.58 9.50 -10.24
C PRO A 235 5.61 10.42 -10.90
N GLY A 236 5.44 10.68 -12.21
CA GLY A 236 6.32 11.58 -12.95
C GLY A 236 6.33 13.01 -12.43
N GLU A 237 5.19 13.55 -12.07
CA GLU A 237 5.04 14.90 -11.51
C GLU A 237 5.67 15.00 -10.12
N VAL A 238 5.41 13.99 -9.28
CA VAL A 238 5.99 13.90 -7.92
C VAL A 238 7.51 13.86 -7.97
N PHE A 239 8.08 13.03 -8.85
CA PHE A 239 9.53 12.83 -8.93
C PHE A 239 10.28 13.98 -9.62
N GLN A 240 9.61 14.80 -10.42
CA GLN A 240 10.19 16.03 -10.98
C GLN A 240 10.34 17.13 -9.91
N ASN A 241 9.52 17.12 -8.87
CA ASN A 241 9.55 18.11 -7.82
C ASN A 241 10.54 17.73 -6.70
N LEU A 242 11.85 17.84 -7.00
CA LEU A 242 12.91 17.44 -6.06
C LEU A 242 12.93 18.27 -4.78
N ASP A 243 12.58 19.54 -4.85
CA ASP A 243 12.59 20.41 -3.66
C ASP A 243 11.50 19.99 -2.68
N MET A 244 10.29 19.67 -3.18
CA MET A 244 9.22 19.09 -2.38
C MET A 244 9.63 17.75 -1.76
N LEU A 245 10.27 16.84 -2.55
CA LEU A 245 10.75 15.56 -2.03
C LEU A 245 11.76 15.77 -0.89
N ARG A 246 12.74 16.66 -1.06
CA ARG A 246 13.72 17.01 -0.01
C ARG A 246 13.05 17.58 1.24
N GLU A 247 12.09 18.49 1.08
CA GLU A 247 11.30 19.03 2.19
C GLU A 247 10.51 17.95 2.94
N CYS A 248 10.07 16.92 2.23
CA CYS A 248 9.40 15.73 2.79
C CYS A 248 10.40 14.69 3.32
N ARG A 249 11.72 14.94 3.27
CA ARG A 249 12.80 14.00 3.62
C ARG A 249 12.74 12.72 2.80
N LEU A 250 12.44 12.86 1.51
CA LEU A 250 12.39 11.77 0.53
C LEU A 250 13.46 12.00 -0.54
N GLU A 251 13.98 10.91 -1.09
CA GLU A 251 14.92 10.95 -2.21
C GLU A 251 14.20 10.50 -3.49
N ALA A 252 14.49 11.16 -4.61
CA ALA A 252 14.00 10.69 -5.90
C ALA A 252 14.67 9.36 -6.29
N PRO A 253 14.03 8.52 -7.13
CA PRO A 253 14.67 7.33 -7.71
C PRO A 253 16.04 7.67 -8.32
N GLN A 254 17.00 6.75 -8.19
CA GLN A 254 18.36 6.97 -8.72
C GLN A 254 18.36 7.30 -10.21
N VAL A 255 17.50 6.64 -10.98
CA VAL A 255 17.35 6.88 -12.43
C VAL A 255 17.00 8.34 -12.72
N ILE A 256 16.16 8.98 -11.92
CA ILE A 256 15.78 10.38 -12.08
C ILE A 256 16.92 11.30 -11.71
N GLN A 257 17.63 11.00 -10.63
CA GLN A 257 18.82 11.76 -10.24
C GLN A 257 19.90 11.72 -11.34
N ILE A 258 20.13 10.56 -11.96
CA ILE A 258 21.04 10.37 -13.10
C ILE A 258 20.54 11.17 -14.29
N ALA A 259 19.27 11.04 -14.69
CA ALA A 259 18.68 11.74 -15.80
C ALA A 259 18.85 13.27 -15.66
N GLN A 260 18.59 13.82 -14.48
CA GLN A 260 18.78 15.25 -14.22
C GLN A 260 20.26 15.66 -14.23
N GLY A 261 21.17 14.80 -13.73
CA GLY A 261 22.62 15.03 -13.85
C GLY A 261 23.06 15.13 -15.29
N LEU A 262 22.56 14.24 -16.14
CA LEU A 262 22.84 14.22 -17.59
C LEU A 262 22.24 15.45 -18.30
N GLN A 263 21.02 15.86 -17.94
CA GLN A 263 20.41 17.08 -18.50
C GLN A 263 21.22 18.33 -18.12
N LYS A 264 21.68 18.43 -16.87
CA LYS A 264 22.57 19.53 -16.43
C LYS A 264 23.90 19.52 -17.17
N ALA A 265 24.39 18.35 -17.59
CA ALA A 265 25.58 18.21 -18.42
C ALA A 265 25.32 18.49 -19.92
N GLY A 266 24.11 18.93 -20.29
CA GLY A 266 23.76 19.31 -21.66
C GLY A 266 23.29 18.16 -22.56
N ILE A 267 22.96 16.99 -21.99
CA ILE A 267 22.38 15.88 -22.74
C ILE A 267 20.87 16.11 -22.86
N PRO A 268 20.32 16.19 -24.11
CA PRO A 268 18.91 16.52 -24.33
C PRO A 268 18.01 15.28 -24.09
N LEU A 269 17.81 14.95 -22.81
CA LEU A 269 16.85 13.90 -22.39
C LEU A 269 15.44 14.47 -22.35
N THR A 270 14.46 13.66 -22.77
CA THR A 270 13.05 14.00 -22.59
C THR A 270 12.63 13.86 -21.13
N GLN A 271 11.60 14.58 -20.70
CA GLN A 271 11.14 14.57 -19.29
C GLN A 271 10.33 13.30 -18.94
N GLY A 272 10.72 12.12 -19.42
CA GLY A 272 9.90 10.92 -19.30
C GLY A 272 10.58 9.64 -18.84
N ALA A 273 11.88 9.66 -18.64
CA ALA A 273 12.63 8.46 -18.25
C ALA A 273 12.56 8.21 -16.74
N PHE A 274 11.43 7.66 -16.25
CA PHE A 274 11.26 7.33 -14.83
C PHE A 274 11.71 5.91 -14.48
N THR A 275 12.11 5.10 -15.48
CA THR A 275 12.62 3.75 -15.32
C THR A 275 14.01 3.61 -15.92
N ILE A 276 14.78 2.63 -15.43
CA ILE A 276 16.14 2.35 -15.92
C ILE A 276 16.09 2.02 -17.41
N GLU A 277 15.12 1.20 -17.82
CA GLU A 277 14.94 0.79 -19.23
C GLU A 277 14.59 1.99 -20.12
N GLY A 278 13.73 2.89 -19.63
CA GLY A 278 13.35 4.12 -20.33
C GLY A 278 14.54 5.03 -20.59
N LEU A 279 15.34 5.30 -19.54
CA LEU A 279 16.55 6.12 -19.65
C LEU A 279 17.59 5.47 -20.57
N ALA A 280 17.83 4.16 -20.43
CA ALA A 280 18.77 3.44 -21.28
C ALA A 280 18.37 3.48 -22.74
N LYS A 281 17.07 3.30 -23.06
CA LYS A 281 16.56 3.39 -24.42
C LYS A 281 16.77 4.78 -25.02
N GLU A 282 16.46 5.83 -24.27
CA GLU A 282 16.62 7.22 -24.72
C GLU A 282 18.10 7.56 -24.97
N LEU A 283 19.00 7.14 -24.07
CA LEU A 283 20.44 7.32 -24.27
C LEU A 283 20.98 6.59 -25.50
N LEU A 284 20.50 5.36 -25.75
CA LEU A 284 20.87 4.60 -26.95
C LEU A 284 20.38 5.28 -28.24
N GLU A 285 19.18 5.87 -28.24
CA GLU A 285 18.64 6.62 -29.36
C GLU A 285 19.45 7.90 -29.64
N LEU A 286 19.86 8.61 -28.58
CA LEU A 286 20.71 9.79 -28.72
C LEU A 286 22.12 9.44 -29.20
N ALA A 287 22.67 8.31 -28.78
CA ALA A 287 23.98 7.85 -29.26
C ALA A 287 23.97 7.44 -30.72
N LYS A 288 22.86 6.92 -31.26
CA LYS A 288 22.69 6.56 -32.68
C LYS A 288 22.52 7.78 -33.59
N LYS A 289 22.13 8.94 -33.05
CA LYS A 289 21.93 10.18 -33.81
C LYS A 289 23.20 11.06 -33.89
N ARG A 290 24.26 10.68 -33.20
CA ARG A 290 25.59 11.25 -33.29
C ARG A 290 26.47 10.43 -34.24
#